data_2d49797b38b5d1baeb7d6b3cd130c0ab
#
_entry.id   2d49797b38b5d1baeb7d6b3cd130c0ab
#
_cell.length_a   1.000
_cell.length_b   1.000
_cell.length_c   1.000
_cell.angle_alpha   90.00
_cell.angle_beta   90.00
_cell.angle_gamma   90.00
#
_symmetry.space_group_name_H-M   'P 1'
#
loop_
_entity.id
_entity.type
_entity.pdbx_description
1 polymer ?
#
loop_
_entity_poly.entity_id
_entity_poly.type
_entity_poly.pdbx_seq_one_letter_code
_entity_poly.pdbx_strand_id
1 'polypeptide(L)'
;MLYFTIIFIAQKNSEVNLSDRKSVNAYVELFKNFKLKVAEAEDLGLDKTKAFKDELDSYRAQLTSSYLSDKDGEEAAVRAVYDRYGEVLELSHILFRLPQRTLSKDTVPVYQKAIEAYERIQAGEDFAAVGKELKDADKENVGYEYVHCLLPMQTVKAFENVAYSLPVGSGSLPV
;
A
#
# COMPACT_ATOMS: atom_id res chain seq x y z
N MET A 1 11.61 -33.01 29.52
CA MET A 1 11.30 -31.97 28.52
C MET A 1 10.67 -32.51 27.23
N LEU A 2 11.20 -33.59 26.64
CA LEU A 2 10.69 -34.17 25.38
C LEU A 2 9.21 -34.59 25.42
N TYR A 3 8.74 -35.19 26.52
CA TYR A 3 7.35 -35.62 26.67
C TYR A 3 6.34 -34.47 26.62
N PHE A 4 6.63 -33.34 27.22
CA PHE A 4 5.73 -32.17 27.19
C PHE A 4 5.57 -31.62 25.77
N THR A 5 6.63 -31.60 24.98
CA THR A 5 6.60 -31.11 23.58
C THR A 5 5.77 -32.04 22.72
N ILE A 6 5.89 -33.36 22.89
CA ILE A 6 5.11 -34.35 22.12
C ILE A 6 3.61 -34.23 22.43
N ILE A 7 3.24 -34.11 23.73
CA ILE A 7 1.85 -33.92 24.14
C ILE A 7 1.28 -32.62 23.63
N PHE A 8 2.03 -31.52 23.68
CA PHE A 8 1.58 -30.23 23.22
C PHE A 8 1.35 -30.20 21.68
N ILE A 9 2.22 -30.85 20.90
CA ILE A 9 2.04 -30.98 19.46
C ILE A 9 0.88 -31.92 19.13
N ALA A 10 0.72 -33.02 19.88
CA ALA A 10 -0.39 -33.94 19.74
C ALA A 10 -1.76 -33.31 20.07
N GLN A 11 -1.82 -32.39 21.05
CA GLN A 11 -3.04 -31.62 21.36
C GLN A 11 -3.52 -30.72 20.23
N LYS A 12 -2.61 -30.26 19.37
CA LYS A 12 -2.95 -29.45 18.20
C LYS A 12 -3.35 -30.29 16.97
N ASN A 13 -3.19 -31.60 17.04
CA ASN A 13 -3.55 -32.51 15.97
C ASN A 13 -4.89 -33.16 16.27
N SER A 14 -5.93 -32.77 15.55
CA SER A 14 -7.30 -33.28 15.74
C SER A 14 -7.46 -34.79 15.49
N GLU A 15 -6.47 -35.44 14.87
CA GLU A 15 -6.49 -36.87 14.57
C GLU A 15 -6.00 -37.75 15.75
N VAL A 16 -5.38 -37.13 16.78
CA VAL A 16 -4.81 -37.86 17.91
C VAL A 16 -5.78 -37.87 19.08
N ASN A 17 -6.32 -39.04 19.41
CA ASN A 17 -7.14 -39.22 20.62
C ASN A 17 -6.22 -39.42 21.84
N LEU A 18 -6.10 -38.38 22.67
CA LEU A 18 -5.23 -38.37 23.85
C LEU A 18 -5.74 -39.32 24.97
N SER A 19 -7.00 -39.73 24.94
CA SER A 19 -7.58 -40.69 25.89
C SER A 19 -7.31 -42.13 25.49
N ASP A 20 -6.87 -42.38 24.26
CA ASP A 20 -6.52 -43.72 23.78
C ASP A 20 -4.99 -43.90 23.72
N ARG A 21 -4.49 -44.79 24.60
CA ARG A 21 -3.07 -45.11 24.67
C ARG A 21 -2.49 -45.64 23.35
N LYS A 22 -3.30 -46.34 22.55
CA LYS A 22 -2.87 -46.88 21.25
C LYS A 22 -2.66 -45.73 20.25
N SER A 23 -3.56 -44.79 20.19
CA SER A 23 -3.47 -43.59 19.38
C SER A 23 -2.23 -42.73 19.73
N VAL A 24 -2.00 -42.52 21.03
CA VAL A 24 -0.82 -41.79 21.52
C VAL A 24 0.47 -42.50 21.15
N ASN A 25 0.56 -43.82 21.35
CA ASN A 25 1.76 -44.59 21.01
C ASN A 25 2.05 -44.56 19.50
N ALA A 26 1.04 -44.66 18.66
CA ALA A 26 1.19 -44.57 17.22
C ALA A 26 1.74 -43.19 16.82
N TYR A 27 1.24 -42.12 17.43
CA TYR A 27 1.75 -40.77 17.21
C TYR A 27 3.20 -40.60 17.69
N VAL A 28 3.58 -41.15 18.81
CA VAL A 28 4.96 -41.15 19.33
C VAL A 28 5.91 -41.83 18.34
N GLU A 29 5.54 -42.98 17.77
CA GLU A 29 6.38 -43.65 16.75
C GLU A 29 6.49 -42.82 15.49
N LEU A 30 5.42 -42.20 15.02
CA LEU A 30 5.44 -41.30 13.89
C LEU A 30 6.36 -40.09 14.14
N PHE A 31 6.30 -39.51 15.32
CA PHE A 31 7.14 -38.38 15.72
C PHE A 31 8.62 -38.78 15.82
N LYS A 32 8.93 -39.97 16.36
CA LYS A 32 10.31 -40.51 16.39
C LYS A 32 10.86 -40.66 14.97
N ASN A 33 10.09 -41.26 14.08
CA ASN A 33 10.49 -41.44 12.69
C ASN A 33 10.71 -40.12 11.96
N PHE A 34 9.85 -39.12 12.23
CA PHE A 34 10.03 -37.77 11.73
C PHE A 34 11.37 -37.16 12.22
N LYS A 35 11.64 -37.25 13.52
CA LYS A 35 12.87 -36.72 14.10
C LYS A 35 14.13 -37.40 13.56
N LEU A 36 14.10 -38.71 13.35
CA LEU A 36 15.21 -39.45 12.73
C LEU A 36 15.47 -38.97 11.30
N LYS A 37 14.43 -38.75 10.51
CA LYS A 37 14.56 -38.21 9.15
C LYS A 37 15.14 -36.80 9.13
N VAL A 38 14.74 -35.94 10.09
CA VAL A 38 15.29 -34.60 10.20
C VAL A 38 16.77 -34.66 10.57
N ALA A 39 17.17 -35.49 11.55
CA ALA A 39 18.57 -35.63 11.93
C ALA A 39 19.43 -36.15 10.76
N GLU A 40 18.97 -37.13 10.02
CA GLU A 40 19.65 -37.64 8.82
C GLU A 40 19.81 -36.55 7.76
N ALA A 41 18.76 -35.76 7.51
CA ALA A 41 18.79 -34.67 6.55
C ALA A 41 19.81 -33.57 6.97
N GLU A 42 19.89 -33.27 8.27
CA GLU A 42 20.87 -32.33 8.83
C GLU A 42 22.29 -32.88 8.70
N ASP A 43 22.52 -34.17 9.00
CA ASP A 43 23.84 -34.85 8.87
C ASP A 43 24.29 -34.86 7.41
N LEU A 44 23.37 -35.04 6.46
CA LEU A 44 23.64 -34.95 5.03
C LEU A 44 23.79 -33.52 4.52
N GLY A 45 23.56 -32.50 5.37
CA GLY A 45 23.67 -31.07 5.01
C GLY A 45 22.60 -30.57 4.06
N LEU A 46 21.44 -31.22 3.95
CA LEU A 46 20.35 -30.82 3.07
C LEU A 46 19.75 -29.47 3.48
N ASP A 47 19.77 -29.15 4.77
CA ASP A 47 19.36 -27.86 5.35
C ASP A 47 20.24 -26.69 4.89
N LYS A 48 21.47 -26.97 4.44
CA LYS A 48 22.46 -25.97 3.97
C LYS A 48 22.40 -25.73 2.47
N THR A 49 21.65 -26.55 1.74
CA THR A 49 21.51 -26.41 0.28
C THR A 49 20.82 -25.10 -0.09
N LYS A 50 21.19 -24.55 -1.26
CA LYS A 50 20.54 -23.33 -1.77
C LYS A 50 19.04 -23.54 -1.99
N ALA A 51 18.66 -24.67 -2.55
CA ALA A 51 17.27 -25.01 -2.82
C ALA A 51 16.41 -24.99 -1.56
N PHE A 52 16.89 -25.61 -0.47
CA PHE A 52 16.18 -25.60 0.82
C PHE A 52 16.04 -24.18 1.40
N LYS A 53 17.11 -23.39 1.32
CA LYS A 53 17.08 -22.01 1.84
C LYS A 53 16.11 -21.12 1.06
N ASP A 54 16.15 -21.20 -0.26
CA ASP A 54 15.24 -20.43 -1.13
C ASP A 54 13.77 -20.80 -0.85
N GLU A 55 13.47 -22.08 -0.67
CA GLU A 55 12.13 -22.56 -0.31
C GLU A 55 11.71 -22.10 1.08
N LEU A 56 12.58 -22.23 2.07
CA LEU A 56 12.32 -21.78 3.45
C LEU A 56 12.05 -20.27 3.50
N ASP A 57 12.82 -19.47 2.77
CA ASP A 57 12.64 -18.02 2.71
C ASP A 57 11.34 -17.65 2.00
N SER A 58 10.92 -18.42 1.00
CA SER A 58 9.61 -18.27 0.36
C SER A 58 8.46 -18.54 1.35
N TYR A 59 8.52 -19.61 2.13
CA TYR A 59 7.52 -19.89 3.16
C TYR A 59 7.49 -18.81 4.27
N ARG A 60 8.67 -18.35 4.69
CA ARG A 60 8.76 -17.24 5.66
C ARG A 60 8.12 -15.98 5.11
N ALA A 61 8.38 -15.60 3.86
CA ALA A 61 7.78 -14.44 3.23
C ALA A 61 6.25 -14.56 3.16
N GLN A 62 5.71 -15.72 2.79
CA GLN A 62 4.27 -15.97 2.79
C GLN A 62 3.63 -15.84 4.18
N LEU A 63 4.28 -16.37 5.21
CA LEU A 63 3.78 -16.27 6.59
C LEU A 63 3.85 -14.83 7.11
N THR A 64 4.93 -14.10 6.83
CA THR A 64 5.11 -12.73 7.31
C THR A 64 4.18 -11.75 6.62
N SER A 65 3.75 -12.00 5.37
CA SER A 65 2.85 -11.10 4.65
C SER A 65 1.53 -10.86 5.40
N SER A 66 0.99 -11.87 6.06
CA SER A 66 -0.23 -11.76 6.87
C SER A 66 -0.06 -10.94 8.16
N TYR A 67 1.18 -10.81 8.66
CA TYR A 67 1.51 -10.01 9.85
C TYR A 67 1.93 -8.58 9.50
N LEU A 68 2.34 -8.35 8.24
CA LEU A 68 2.74 -7.03 7.74
C LEU A 68 1.55 -6.25 7.15
N SER A 69 0.40 -6.88 6.93
CA SER A 69 -0.81 -6.19 6.49
C SER A 69 -1.45 -5.47 7.69
N ASP A 70 -1.56 -4.16 7.58
CA ASP A 70 -2.36 -3.34 8.50
C ASP A 70 -3.83 -3.39 8.06
N LYS A 71 -4.56 -4.36 8.58
CA LYS A 71 -5.97 -4.58 8.24
C LYS A 71 -6.87 -3.41 8.63
N ASP A 72 -6.56 -2.76 9.75
CA ASP A 72 -7.34 -1.62 10.22
C ASP A 72 -7.09 -0.40 9.32
N GLY A 73 -5.85 -0.19 8.90
CA GLY A 73 -5.49 0.85 7.92
C GLY A 73 -6.06 0.58 6.53
N GLU A 74 -6.10 -0.69 6.11
CA GLU A 74 -6.70 -1.12 4.85
C GLU A 74 -8.22 -0.88 4.85
N GLU A 75 -8.92 -1.26 5.91
CA GLU A 75 -10.36 -1.04 6.06
C GLU A 75 -10.70 0.44 6.12
N ALA A 76 -9.92 1.25 6.83
CA ALA A 76 -10.07 2.70 6.88
C ALA A 76 -9.87 3.35 5.50
N ALA A 77 -8.89 2.89 4.73
CA ALA A 77 -8.65 3.36 3.37
C ALA A 77 -9.81 3.00 2.42
N VAL A 78 -10.29 1.77 2.49
CA VAL A 78 -11.46 1.31 1.70
C VAL A 78 -12.69 2.14 2.06
N ARG A 79 -12.91 2.38 3.35
CA ARG A 79 -14.04 3.19 3.83
C ARG A 79 -13.98 4.62 3.30
N ALA A 80 -12.80 5.25 3.37
CA ALA A 80 -12.60 6.61 2.87
C ALA A 80 -12.89 6.73 1.37
N VAL A 81 -12.54 5.72 0.58
CA VAL A 81 -12.86 5.67 -0.85
C VAL A 81 -14.36 5.45 -1.07
N TYR A 82 -14.97 4.53 -0.32
CA TYR A 82 -16.39 4.24 -0.41
C TYR A 82 -17.24 5.47 -0.10
N ASP A 83 -16.91 6.22 0.94
CA ASP A 83 -17.63 7.44 1.33
C ASP A 83 -17.57 8.50 0.21
N ARG A 84 -16.47 8.57 -0.54
CA ARG A 84 -16.32 9.47 -1.70
C ARG A 84 -17.14 9.05 -2.93
N TYR A 85 -17.47 7.76 -3.09
CA TYR A 85 -18.26 7.29 -4.22
C TYR A 85 -19.70 7.84 -4.26
N GLY A 86 -20.16 8.40 -3.15
CA GLY A 86 -21.45 9.11 -3.09
C GLY A 86 -21.44 10.49 -3.77
N GLU A 87 -20.27 11.02 -4.13
CA GLU A 87 -20.08 12.36 -4.67
C GLU A 87 -19.36 12.31 -6.01
N VAL A 88 -19.82 13.09 -6.97
CA VAL A 88 -19.14 13.32 -8.25
C VAL A 88 -18.65 14.76 -8.25
N LEU A 89 -17.35 14.94 -8.42
CA LEU A 89 -16.77 16.28 -8.42
C LEU A 89 -16.64 16.82 -9.84
N GLU A 90 -16.90 18.12 -9.97
CA GLU A 90 -16.65 18.92 -11.15
C GLU A 90 -15.67 20.03 -10.76
N LEU A 91 -14.51 20.06 -11.42
CA LEU A 91 -13.43 20.96 -11.02
C LEU A 91 -12.56 21.41 -12.20
N SER A 92 -11.83 22.50 -12.01
CA SER A 92 -10.73 22.92 -12.88
C SER A 92 -9.43 22.84 -12.16
N HIS A 93 -8.34 22.50 -12.85
CA HIS A 93 -7.01 22.54 -12.28
C HIS A 93 -5.97 23.14 -13.23
N ILE A 94 -4.93 23.72 -12.64
CA ILE A 94 -3.74 24.21 -13.34
C ILE A 94 -2.59 23.32 -12.89
N LEU A 95 -1.96 22.62 -13.81
CA LEU A 95 -0.86 21.69 -13.55
C LEU A 95 0.47 22.31 -13.98
N PHE A 96 1.42 22.42 -13.08
CA PHE A 96 2.79 22.79 -13.35
C PHE A 96 3.67 21.52 -13.37
N ARG A 97 4.25 21.20 -14.51
CA ARG A 97 5.09 20.01 -14.69
C ARG A 97 6.53 20.30 -14.29
N LEU A 98 7.13 19.33 -13.63
CA LEU A 98 8.54 19.33 -13.26
C LEU A 98 9.29 18.27 -14.08
N PRO A 99 10.56 18.49 -14.48
CA PRO A 99 11.38 17.46 -15.10
C PRO A 99 11.58 16.24 -14.19
N GLN A 100 11.73 15.04 -14.78
CA GLN A 100 11.84 13.78 -14.02
C GLN A 100 13.00 13.71 -13.02
N ARG A 101 14.06 14.53 -13.19
CA ARG A 101 15.22 14.59 -12.28
C ARG A 101 15.39 15.99 -11.73
N THR A 102 14.36 16.47 -11.04
CA THR A 102 14.35 17.84 -10.51
C THR A 102 15.04 17.88 -9.16
N LEU A 103 15.97 18.82 -9.00
CA LEU A 103 16.59 19.14 -7.71
C LEU A 103 15.70 20.14 -6.95
N SER A 104 15.83 20.20 -5.64
CA SER A 104 15.04 21.12 -4.80
C SER A 104 15.15 22.58 -5.25
N LYS A 105 16.30 23.02 -5.79
CA LYS A 105 16.50 24.36 -6.34
C LYS A 105 15.62 24.66 -7.56
N ASP A 106 15.22 23.63 -8.32
CA ASP A 106 14.45 23.77 -9.55
C ASP A 106 12.94 23.73 -9.27
N THR A 107 12.52 23.20 -8.11
CA THR A 107 11.12 23.19 -7.69
C THR A 107 10.64 24.53 -7.19
N VAL A 108 11.50 25.30 -6.53
CA VAL A 108 11.14 26.61 -5.94
C VAL A 108 10.58 27.60 -6.95
N PRO A 109 11.21 27.83 -8.13
CA PRO A 109 10.65 28.76 -9.13
C PRO A 109 9.29 28.32 -9.66
N VAL A 110 9.08 27.01 -9.83
CA VAL A 110 7.80 26.47 -10.32
C VAL A 110 6.71 26.63 -9.26
N TYR A 111 7.04 26.36 -8.00
CA TYR A 111 6.13 26.59 -6.88
C TYR A 111 5.76 28.08 -6.73
N GLN A 112 6.71 28.99 -6.92
CA GLN A 112 6.44 30.44 -6.90
C GLN A 112 5.44 30.85 -7.98
N LYS A 113 5.60 30.33 -9.23
CA LYS A 113 4.62 30.58 -10.30
C LYS A 113 3.22 30.07 -9.94
N ALA A 114 3.13 28.92 -9.27
CA ALA A 114 1.86 28.39 -8.82
C ALA A 114 1.21 29.26 -7.72
N ILE A 115 2.01 29.79 -6.80
CA ILE A 115 1.55 30.74 -5.76
C ILE A 115 1.08 32.05 -6.40
N GLU A 116 1.84 32.61 -7.36
CA GLU A 116 1.43 33.83 -8.08
C GLU A 116 0.09 33.64 -8.79
N ALA A 117 -0.11 32.48 -9.44
CA ALA A 117 -1.39 32.14 -10.05
C ALA A 117 -2.54 32.07 -9.01
N TYR A 118 -2.27 31.45 -7.87
CA TYR A 118 -3.23 31.37 -6.76
C TYR A 118 -3.59 32.76 -6.23
N GLU A 119 -2.61 33.64 -6.00
CA GLU A 119 -2.85 35.01 -5.52
C GLU A 119 -3.69 35.85 -6.50
N ARG A 120 -3.44 35.72 -7.81
CA ARG A 120 -4.26 36.37 -8.86
C ARG A 120 -5.72 35.91 -8.79
N ILE A 121 -5.95 34.63 -8.65
CA ILE A 121 -7.30 34.05 -8.53
C ILE A 121 -7.98 34.52 -7.24
N GLN A 122 -7.24 34.57 -6.12
CA GLN A 122 -7.78 35.08 -4.85
C GLN A 122 -8.08 36.60 -4.92
N ALA A 123 -7.37 37.36 -5.75
CA ALA A 123 -7.64 38.78 -6.01
C ALA A 123 -8.89 38.98 -6.89
N GLY A 124 -9.52 37.92 -7.40
CA GLY A 124 -10.76 37.95 -8.15
C GLY A 124 -10.61 37.77 -9.67
N GLU A 125 -9.42 37.40 -10.17
CA GLU A 125 -9.27 37.01 -11.56
C GLU A 125 -10.00 35.68 -11.83
N ASP A 126 -10.55 35.54 -13.03
CA ASP A 126 -11.25 34.31 -13.42
C ASP A 126 -10.27 33.14 -13.58
N PHE A 127 -10.56 32.04 -12.89
CA PHE A 127 -9.72 30.85 -12.86
C PHE A 127 -9.42 30.30 -14.28
N ALA A 128 -10.43 30.29 -15.14
CA ALA A 128 -10.29 29.78 -16.50
C ALA A 128 -9.43 30.71 -17.37
N ALA A 129 -9.52 32.02 -17.15
CA ALA A 129 -8.71 33.01 -17.85
C ALA A 129 -7.25 32.87 -17.47
N VAL A 130 -6.94 32.84 -16.16
CA VAL A 130 -5.57 32.63 -15.63
C VAL A 130 -5.00 31.30 -16.11
N GLY A 131 -5.75 30.20 -16.03
CA GLY A 131 -5.32 28.88 -16.47
C GLY A 131 -4.97 28.81 -17.96
N LYS A 132 -5.80 29.42 -18.81
CA LYS A 132 -5.56 29.49 -20.27
C LYS A 132 -4.36 30.36 -20.61
N GLU A 133 -4.22 31.53 -19.99
CA GLU A 133 -3.08 32.42 -20.15
C GLU A 133 -1.77 31.72 -19.83
N LEU A 134 -1.67 31.07 -18.64
CA LEU A 134 -0.48 30.36 -18.21
C LEU A 134 -0.13 29.16 -19.11
N LYS A 135 -1.15 28.42 -19.55
CA LYS A 135 -0.97 27.32 -20.50
C LYS A 135 -0.49 27.83 -21.87
N ASP A 136 -0.99 28.94 -22.35
CA ASP A 136 -0.55 29.50 -23.65
C ASP A 136 0.83 30.10 -23.58
N ALA A 137 1.25 30.61 -22.42
CA ALA A 137 2.60 31.11 -22.17
C ALA A 137 3.66 30.02 -22.11
N ASP A 138 3.30 28.82 -21.56
CA ASP A 138 4.25 27.71 -21.39
C ASP A 138 3.53 26.35 -21.60
N LYS A 139 3.23 26.04 -22.86
CA LYS A 139 2.47 24.83 -23.26
C LYS A 139 3.14 23.51 -22.90
N GLU A 140 4.45 23.49 -22.72
CA GLU A 140 5.18 22.27 -22.39
C GLU A 140 5.07 21.94 -20.90
N ASN A 141 5.14 22.96 -20.04
CA ASN A 141 5.24 22.78 -18.61
C ASN A 141 3.95 23.12 -17.85
N VAL A 142 3.00 23.83 -18.48
CA VAL A 142 1.73 24.17 -17.83
C VAL A 142 0.55 23.53 -18.55
N GLY A 143 -0.29 22.84 -17.77
CA GLY A 143 -1.57 22.30 -18.19
C GLY A 143 -2.72 23.04 -17.52
N TYR A 144 -3.80 23.29 -18.26
CA TYR A 144 -5.09 23.71 -17.72
C TYR A 144 -6.15 22.76 -18.24
N GLU A 145 -6.94 22.21 -17.34
CA GLU A 145 -8.01 21.26 -17.67
C GLU A 145 -9.24 21.48 -16.80
N TYR A 146 -10.40 21.28 -17.41
CA TYR A 146 -11.69 21.21 -16.73
C TYR A 146 -12.16 19.75 -16.72
N VAL A 147 -12.43 19.23 -15.54
CA VAL A 147 -12.84 17.85 -15.32
C VAL A 147 -14.32 17.84 -14.95
N HIS A 148 -15.14 17.31 -15.83
CA HIS A 148 -16.59 17.23 -15.64
C HIS A 148 -17.03 16.16 -14.64
N CYS A 149 -16.23 15.13 -14.44
CA CYS A 149 -16.60 13.99 -13.62
C CYS A 149 -15.31 13.39 -13.04
N LEU A 150 -15.01 13.75 -11.82
CA LEU A 150 -13.94 13.11 -11.05
C LEU A 150 -14.56 12.12 -10.06
N LEU A 151 -14.21 10.86 -10.22
CA LEU A 151 -14.54 9.79 -9.29
C LEU A 151 -13.32 9.40 -8.45
N PRO A 152 -13.51 8.77 -7.28
CA PRO A 152 -12.41 8.28 -6.47
C PRO A 152 -11.47 7.33 -7.23
N MET A 153 -10.21 7.37 -6.92
CA MET A 153 -9.13 6.55 -7.49
C MET A 153 -8.81 6.81 -8.97
N GLN A 154 -9.26 7.91 -9.54
CA GLN A 154 -8.93 8.29 -10.92
C GLN A 154 -7.66 9.13 -11.03
N THR A 155 -7.21 9.75 -9.93
CA THR A 155 -6.05 10.64 -9.89
C THR A 155 -5.10 10.29 -8.76
N VAL A 156 -4.01 11.04 -8.64
CA VAL A 156 -3.07 10.87 -7.52
C VAL A 156 -3.72 11.26 -6.19
N LYS A 157 -3.44 10.49 -5.15
CA LYS A 157 -4.08 10.62 -3.83
C LYS A 157 -3.98 12.03 -3.24
N ALA A 158 -2.86 12.72 -3.44
CA ALA A 158 -2.70 14.10 -2.94
C ALA A 158 -3.72 15.05 -3.57
N PHE A 159 -3.85 15.04 -4.89
CA PHE A 159 -4.82 15.84 -5.62
C PHE A 159 -6.26 15.49 -5.23
N GLU A 160 -6.58 14.19 -5.20
CA GLU A 160 -7.91 13.72 -4.83
C GLU A 160 -8.31 14.13 -3.41
N ASN A 161 -7.40 14.01 -2.45
CA ASN A 161 -7.67 14.43 -1.07
C ASN A 161 -8.03 15.90 -0.97
N VAL A 162 -7.32 16.76 -1.71
CA VAL A 162 -7.63 18.19 -1.73
C VAL A 162 -8.96 18.43 -2.42
N ALA A 163 -9.19 17.83 -3.60
CA ALA A 163 -10.43 17.99 -4.35
C ALA A 163 -11.67 17.66 -3.51
N TYR A 164 -11.68 16.53 -2.80
CA TYR A 164 -12.80 16.13 -1.94
C TYR A 164 -12.90 16.91 -0.61
N SER A 165 -11.88 17.66 -0.22
CA SER A 165 -11.93 18.49 1.00
C SER A 165 -12.34 19.93 0.76
N LEU A 166 -12.32 20.39 -0.49
CA LEU A 166 -12.63 21.79 -0.81
C LEU A 166 -14.14 22.07 -0.77
N PRO A 167 -14.56 23.19 -0.18
CA PRO A 167 -15.90 23.71 -0.36
C PRO A 167 -16.17 24.05 -1.84
N VAL A 168 -17.42 23.88 -2.26
CA VAL A 168 -17.83 24.23 -3.63
C VAL A 168 -17.57 25.71 -3.90
N GLY A 169 -16.96 25.99 -5.03
CA GLY A 169 -16.60 27.37 -5.45
C GLY A 169 -15.32 27.92 -4.80
N SER A 170 -14.57 27.10 -4.08
CA SER A 170 -13.27 27.50 -3.51
C SER A 170 -12.09 26.92 -4.30
N GLY A 171 -10.91 27.50 -4.12
CA GLY A 171 -9.63 27.02 -4.68
C GLY A 171 -8.65 26.59 -3.59
N SER A 172 -7.78 25.64 -3.90
CA SER A 172 -6.69 25.22 -3.00
C SER A 172 -5.40 25.98 -3.24
N LEU A 173 -4.56 26.00 -2.22
CA LEU A 173 -3.13 26.23 -2.41
C LEU A 173 -2.52 25.15 -3.32
N PRO A 174 -1.38 25.41 -3.95
CA PRO A 174 -0.64 24.38 -4.70
C PRO A 174 -0.32 23.16 -3.84
N VAL A 175 -0.50 21.95 -4.39
CA VAL A 175 -0.33 20.65 -3.71
C VAL A 175 0.81 19.87 -4.35
#